data_1270cba7718290b5b0fbf4be9478ca31
#
_entry.id   1270cba7718290b5b0fbf4be9478ca31
#
_cell.length_a   1.000
_cell.length_b   1.000
_cell.length_c   1.000
_cell.angle_alpha   90.00
_cell.angle_beta   90.00
_cell.angle_gamma   90.00
#
_symmetry.space_group_name_H-M   'P 1'
#
loop_
_entity.id
_entity.type
_entity.pdbx_description
1 polymer ?
#
loop_
_entity_poly.entity_id
_entity_poly.type
_entity_poly.pdbx_seq_one_letter_code
_entity_poly.pdbx_strand_id
1 'polypeptide(L)'
;MRQIGVGTFKVTERMREYVNDVLDNERLSYGQFSRELEREFARIHQCGFAVLSNSGTSSLQVALQALKEIYGWEDGDEVLIPSVTFVATANIVLHCGMKPVLVDVDLVHYEMDPHILQMRFEELISPRTRAMIPVHLFGQPCDMVKLMLIAKEHNLCVIEDSCECMFVASYGKMVGSWGDVGCFSTYVAHLLTTGVGGIATTNVPEIANKMRSLVNHGRDGIYMSIDDDKGLSEKKLKEVIARRFQFNSIGHSYRITELEAALGLAQLDDYKSMIDKRNINAFTLTTKLKHLGNHLQLPSVRFGNQHSWMMYPIIAFDGQKQGLTEFLEANGIETRDMLPLVNQPCYKGMWDPDKYERAQLIDRCGFYVGIHQELNEDDLDYIAEKIGEYYDGK
;
A
#
# COMPACT_ATOMS: atom_id res chain seq x y z
N MET A 1 17.04 -12.90 25.04
CA MET A 1 15.60 -12.63 25.01
C MET A 1 15.17 -12.79 23.56
N ARG A 2 14.09 -13.52 23.29
CA ARG A 2 13.57 -13.72 21.93
C ARG A 2 13.08 -12.39 21.39
N GLN A 3 13.29 -12.11 20.11
CA GLN A 3 12.83 -10.89 19.43
C GLN A 3 12.01 -11.29 18.21
N ILE A 4 10.75 -10.93 18.18
CA ILE A 4 9.82 -11.20 17.09
C ILE A 4 9.33 -9.84 16.56
N GLY A 5 9.84 -9.44 15.39
CA GLY A 5 9.50 -8.17 14.76
C GLY A 5 8.20 -8.24 13.95
N VAL A 6 7.63 -7.08 13.61
CA VAL A 6 6.47 -7.01 12.73
C VAL A 6 6.82 -7.30 11.28
N GLY A 7 8.06 -7.06 10.86
CA GLY A 7 8.55 -7.30 9.50
C GLY A 7 9.89 -8.03 9.50
N THR A 8 10.30 -8.48 8.32
CA THR A 8 11.57 -9.19 8.12
C THR A 8 12.17 -8.88 6.76
N PHE A 9 13.48 -8.96 6.67
CA PHE A 9 14.21 -8.93 5.40
C PHE A 9 15.38 -9.90 5.45
N LYS A 10 15.47 -10.76 4.43
CA LYS A 10 16.57 -11.72 4.30
C LYS A 10 17.20 -11.59 2.93
N VAL A 11 18.50 -11.30 2.92
CA VAL A 11 19.27 -11.23 1.68
C VAL A 11 19.46 -12.62 1.10
N THR A 12 19.07 -12.81 -0.16
CA THR A 12 19.31 -14.04 -0.93
C THR A 12 20.55 -13.92 -1.79
N GLU A 13 21.09 -15.05 -2.27
CA GLU A 13 22.23 -15.03 -3.20
C GLU A 13 21.85 -14.32 -4.51
N ARG A 14 20.65 -14.53 -5.02
CA ARG A 14 20.14 -13.84 -6.21
C ARG A 14 20.11 -12.31 -6.07
N MET A 15 19.76 -11.80 -4.89
CA MET A 15 19.84 -10.36 -4.63
C MET A 15 21.28 -9.87 -4.74
N ARG A 16 22.26 -10.64 -4.22
CA ARG A 16 23.68 -10.30 -4.33
C ARG A 16 24.16 -10.28 -5.78
N GLU A 17 23.81 -11.31 -6.54
CA GLU A 17 24.12 -11.41 -7.97
C GLU A 17 23.58 -10.20 -8.72
N TYR A 18 22.30 -9.88 -8.58
CA TYR A 18 21.67 -8.77 -9.32
C TYR A 18 22.22 -7.40 -8.91
N VAL A 19 22.52 -7.19 -7.64
CA VAL A 19 23.17 -5.95 -7.18
C VAL A 19 24.59 -5.83 -7.75
N ASN A 20 25.37 -6.92 -7.79
CA ASN A 20 26.69 -6.93 -8.40
C ASN A 20 26.60 -6.64 -9.91
N ASP A 21 25.61 -7.23 -10.62
CA ASP A 21 25.39 -6.93 -12.04
C ASP A 21 25.12 -5.43 -12.29
N VAL A 22 24.37 -4.77 -11.39
CA VAL A 22 24.17 -3.31 -11.47
C VAL A 22 25.49 -2.55 -11.37
N LEU A 23 26.35 -2.95 -10.43
CA LEU A 23 27.66 -2.32 -10.20
C LEU A 23 28.64 -2.60 -11.34
N ASP A 24 28.68 -3.83 -11.84
CA ASP A 24 29.57 -4.24 -12.95
C ASP A 24 29.18 -3.57 -14.29
N ASN A 25 27.88 -3.31 -14.48
CA ASN A 25 27.38 -2.60 -15.66
C ASN A 25 27.50 -1.06 -15.55
N GLU A 26 27.94 -0.52 -14.41
CA GLU A 26 28.13 0.91 -14.14
C GLU A 26 26.88 1.77 -14.46
N ARG A 27 25.67 1.17 -14.32
CA ARG A 27 24.42 1.86 -14.62
C ARG A 27 23.52 1.90 -13.40
N LEU A 28 23.37 3.08 -12.79
CA LEU A 28 22.65 3.27 -11.53
C LEU A 28 21.20 3.75 -11.67
N SER A 29 20.73 4.10 -12.88
CA SER A 29 19.37 4.58 -13.05
C SER A 29 18.76 4.22 -14.41
N TYR A 30 17.48 3.87 -14.41
CA TYR A 30 16.68 3.53 -15.59
C TYR A 30 17.35 2.50 -16.52
N GLY A 31 17.83 1.42 -15.94
CA GLY A 31 18.51 0.34 -16.66
C GLY A 31 17.59 -0.85 -16.94
N GLN A 32 18.20 -2.01 -16.99
CA GLN A 32 17.54 -3.27 -17.29
C GLN A 32 16.62 -3.71 -16.13
N PHE A 33 17.09 -3.63 -14.89
CA PHE A 33 16.37 -4.09 -13.72
C PHE A 33 15.08 -3.28 -13.48
N SER A 34 15.12 -1.96 -13.63
CA SER A 34 13.94 -1.11 -13.52
C SER A 34 12.88 -1.50 -14.56
N ARG A 35 13.26 -1.66 -15.83
CA ARG A 35 12.32 -2.03 -16.89
C ARG A 35 11.75 -3.42 -16.69
N GLU A 36 12.56 -4.36 -16.22
CA GLU A 36 12.15 -5.73 -15.99
C GLU A 36 11.24 -5.86 -14.77
N LEU A 37 11.55 -5.15 -13.68
CA LEU A 37 10.69 -5.08 -12.51
C LEU A 37 9.32 -4.47 -12.86
N GLU A 38 9.27 -3.35 -13.59
CA GLU A 38 8.00 -2.76 -14.06
C GLU A 38 7.18 -3.77 -14.88
N ARG A 39 7.82 -4.45 -15.84
CA ARG A 39 7.14 -5.43 -16.70
C ARG A 39 6.58 -6.61 -15.92
N GLU A 40 7.40 -7.24 -15.07
CA GLU A 40 7.00 -8.45 -14.34
C GLU A 40 5.97 -8.12 -13.25
N PHE A 41 6.13 -7.00 -12.55
CA PHE A 41 5.16 -6.56 -11.55
C PHE A 41 3.80 -6.26 -12.18
N ALA A 42 3.76 -5.53 -13.30
CA ALA A 42 2.53 -5.27 -14.05
C ALA A 42 1.88 -6.59 -14.49
N ARG A 43 2.65 -7.53 -15.02
CA ARG A 43 2.16 -8.85 -15.45
C ARG A 43 1.54 -9.65 -14.29
N ILE A 44 2.21 -9.68 -13.14
CA ILE A 44 1.71 -10.39 -11.94
C ILE A 44 0.39 -9.77 -11.46
N HIS A 45 0.30 -8.44 -11.47
CA HIS A 45 -0.89 -7.71 -11.04
C HIS A 45 -1.95 -7.53 -12.13
N GLN A 46 -1.82 -8.21 -13.30
CA GLN A 46 -2.78 -8.15 -14.41
C GLN A 46 -3.00 -6.73 -14.96
N CYS A 47 -1.95 -5.92 -14.92
CA CYS A 47 -1.96 -4.55 -15.44
C CYS A 47 -1.11 -4.42 -16.70
N GLY A 48 -1.44 -3.41 -17.54
CA GLY A 48 -0.68 -3.12 -18.75
C GLY A 48 0.63 -2.39 -18.48
N PHE A 49 0.69 -1.61 -17.39
CA PHE A 49 1.84 -0.76 -17.07
C PHE A 49 2.12 -0.76 -15.57
N ALA A 50 3.42 -0.66 -15.23
CA ALA A 50 3.87 -0.26 -13.92
C ALA A 50 4.85 0.93 -14.03
N VAL A 51 4.92 1.75 -13.00
CA VAL A 51 5.80 2.91 -12.90
C VAL A 51 6.46 2.88 -11.53
N LEU A 52 7.78 2.84 -11.49
CA LEU A 52 8.56 2.83 -10.25
C LEU A 52 8.72 4.23 -9.67
N SER A 53 8.71 4.31 -8.35
CA SER A 53 9.00 5.52 -7.58
C SER A 53 9.77 5.20 -6.31
N ASN A 54 10.29 6.22 -5.62
CA ASN A 54 11.15 6.04 -4.44
C ASN A 54 10.38 5.74 -3.13
N SER A 55 9.06 5.66 -3.15
CA SER A 55 8.23 5.22 -2.03
C SER A 55 6.78 4.97 -2.45
N GLY A 56 6.03 4.19 -1.66
CA GLY A 56 4.57 4.06 -1.84
C GLY A 56 3.84 5.40 -1.76
N THR A 57 4.27 6.28 -0.85
CA THR A 57 3.74 7.65 -0.75
C THR A 57 3.93 8.44 -2.04
N SER A 58 5.09 8.32 -2.67
CA SER A 58 5.38 8.97 -3.96
C SER A 58 4.52 8.39 -5.09
N SER A 59 4.29 7.06 -5.08
CA SER A 59 3.38 6.41 -6.03
C SER A 59 1.95 6.95 -5.89
N LEU A 60 1.43 7.03 -4.67
CA LEU A 60 0.11 7.60 -4.39
C LEU A 60 0.01 9.07 -4.82
N GLN A 61 1.02 9.89 -4.51
CA GLN A 61 1.02 11.30 -4.85
C GLN A 61 1.03 11.52 -6.36
N VAL A 62 1.90 10.84 -7.11
CA VAL A 62 1.93 10.99 -8.56
C VAL A 62 0.71 10.39 -9.25
N ALA A 63 0.09 9.36 -8.67
CA ALA A 63 -1.17 8.81 -9.16
C ALA A 63 -2.30 9.85 -9.06
N LEU A 64 -2.49 10.44 -7.87
CA LEU A 64 -3.52 11.46 -7.66
C LEU A 64 -3.24 12.72 -8.48
N GLN A 65 -2.00 13.20 -8.53
CA GLN A 65 -1.62 14.35 -9.34
C GLN A 65 -1.82 14.09 -10.83
N ALA A 66 -1.50 12.89 -11.32
CA ALA A 66 -1.72 12.51 -12.72
C ALA A 66 -3.19 12.60 -13.10
N LEU A 67 -4.08 12.01 -12.29
CA LEU A 67 -5.52 12.09 -12.51
C LEU A 67 -6.02 13.53 -12.44
N LYS A 68 -5.57 14.29 -11.42
CA LYS A 68 -5.93 15.72 -11.28
C LYS A 68 -5.58 16.52 -12.53
N GLU A 69 -4.37 16.36 -13.07
CA GLU A 69 -3.93 17.09 -14.27
C GLU A 69 -4.64 16.61 -15.56
N ILE A 70 -4.87 15.30 -15.70
CA ILE A 70 -5.55 14.72 -16.88
C ILE A 70 -7.02 15.18 -16.95
N TYR A 71 -7.72 15.15 -15.79
CA TYR A 71 -9.14 15.47 -15.74
C TYR A 71 -9.44 16.93 -15.36
N GLY A 72 -8.41 17.76 -15.16
CA GLY A 72 -8.57 19.18 -14.87
C GLY A 72 -9.25 19.47 -13.53
N TRP A 73 -8.97 18.66 -12.49
CA TRP A 73 -9.51 18.92 -11.15
C TRP A 73 -8.86 20.12 -10.50
N GLU A 74 -9.60 20.79 -9.63
CA GLU A 74 -9.20 22.04 -8.99
C GLU A 74 -8.73 21.82 -7.55
N ASP A 75 -8.03 22.81 -7.00
CA ASP A 75 -7.70 22.83 -5.58
C ASP A 75 -8.98 22.88 -4.73
N GLY A 76 -8.98 22.07 -3.66
CA GLY A 76 -10.14 21.88 -2.78
C GLY A 76 -11.19 20.91 -3.32
N ASP A 77 -11.01 20.30 -4.50
CA ASP A 77 -11.81 19.12 -4.88
C ASP A 77 -11.56 17.97 -3.91
N GLU A 78 -12.55 17.10 -3.73
CA GLU A 78 -12.61 16.17 -2.62
C GLU A 78 -12.20 14.75 -3.04
N VAL A 79 -11.52 14.05 -2.11
CA VAL A 79 -11.11 12.64 -2.27
C VAL A 79 -11.57 11.86 -1.05
N LEU A 80 -12.34 10.79 -1.26
CA LEU A 80 -12.78 9.87 -0.22
C LEU A 80 -11.61 8.97 0.21
N ILE A 81 -11.33 8.91 1.50
CA ILE A 81 -10.30 8.04 2.08
C ILE A 81 -10.84 7.35 3.35
N PRO A 82 -10.34 6.18 3.77
CA PRO A 82 -10.78 5.55 5.01
C PRO A 82 -10.30 6.34 6.25
N SER A 83 -11.08 6.28 7.34
CA SER A 83 -10.73 6.91 8.61
C SER A 83 -9.57 6.21 9.35
N VAL A 84 -9.29 4.94 9.01
CA VAL A 84 -8.17 4.15 9.52
C VAL A 84 -7.25 3.80 8.35
N THR A 85 -6.07 4.38 8.33
CA THR A 85 -5.01 4.14 7.34
C THR A 85 -3.72 4.82 7.78
N PHE A 86 -2.62 4.50 7.12
CA PHE A 86 -1.37 5.24 7.30
C PHE A 86 -1.53 6.69 6.82
N VAL A 87 -0.86 7.62 7.49
CA VAL A 87 -0.97 9.07 7.24
C VAL A 87 -0.66 9.47 5.78
N ALA A 88 0.12 8.66 5.06
CA ALA A 88 0.45 8.93 3.66
C ALA A 88 -0.79 9.15 2.79
N THR A 89 -1.84 8.33 2.97
CA THR A 89 -3.08 8.42 2.19
C THR A 89 -3.76 9.79 2.31
N ALA A 90 -3.79 10.37 3.51
CA ALA A 90 -4.32 11.72 3.71
C ALA A 90 -3.35 12.81 3.27
N ASN A 91 -2.06 12.63 3.57
CA ASN A 91 -1.03 13.62 3.24
C ASN A 91 -0.95 13.90 1.75
N ILE A 92 -1.00 12.86 0.90
CA ILE A 92 -0.90 13.07 -0.56
C ILE A 92 -2.11 13.83 -1.12
N VAL A 93 -3.30 13.67 -0.53
CA VAL A 93 -4.48 14.44 -0.91
C VAL A 93 -4.25 15.92 -0.62
N LEU A 94 -3.75 16.23 0.58
CA LEU A 94 -3.41 17.60 0.99
C LEU A 94 -2.27 18.19 0.15
N HIS A 95 -1.22 17.41 -0.14
CA HIS A 95 -0.10 17.85 -0.97
C HIS A 95 -0.51 18.13 -2.42
N CYS A 96 -1.53 17.45 -2.91
CA CYS A 96 -2.13 17.74 -4.23
C CYS A 96 -3.11 18.93 -4.22
N GLY A 97 -3.22 19.66 -3.08
CA GLY A 97 -4.15 20.80 -2.94
C GLY A 97 -5.61 20.36 -2.86
N MET A 98 -5.90 19.08 -2.64
CA MET A 98 -7.25 18.53 -2.56
C MET A 98 -7.69 18.35 -1.10
N LYS A 99 -8.97 18.06 -0.89
CA LYS A 99 -9.57 17.91 0.44
C LYS A 99 -9.86 16.44 0.73
N PRO A 100 -9.26 15.82 1.76
CA PRO A 100 -9.61 14.48 2.16
C PRO A 100 -10.95 14.46 2.91
N VAL A 101 -11.86 13.59 2.49
CA VAL A 101 -13.15 13.29 3.13
C VAL A 101 -13.09 11.87 3.68
N LEU A 102 -13.21 11.74 5.00
CA LEU A 102 -13.09 10.45 5.66
C LEU A 102 -14.39 9.64 5.54
N VAL A 103 -14.25 8.37 5.23
CA VAL A 103 -15.28 7.33 5.31
C VAL A 103 -14.91 6.40 6.46
N ASP A 104 -15.82 6.15 7.39
CA ASP A 104 -15.55 5.22 8.49
C ASP A 104 -15.42 3.78 7.99
N VAL A 105 -14.80 2.92 8.79
CA VAL A 105 -14.34 1.61 8.35
C VAL A 105 -15.22 0.46 8.84
N ASP A 106 -15.09 -0.69 8.20
CA ASP A 106 -15.64 -1.97 8.66
C ASP A 106 -14.88 -2.47 9.91
N LEU A 107 -15.60 -2.92 10.94
CA LEU A 107 -14.98 -3.36 12.20
C LEU A 107 -14.35 -4.76 12.13
N VAL A 108 -14.65 -5.52 11.09
CA VAL A 108 -14.15 -6.89 10.93
C VAL A 108 -12.89 -6.93 10.08
N HIS A 109 -12.84 -6.08 9.05
CA HIS A 109 -11.74 -6.06 8.06
C HIS A 109 -10.96 -4.75 8.03
N TYR A 110 -11.43 -3.71 8.77
CA TYR A 110 -10.73 -2.42 9.00
C TYR A 110 -10.58 -1.53 7.76
N GLU A 111 -11.30 -1.86 6.69
CA GLU A 111 -11.25 -1.17 5.39
C GLU A 111 -12.38 -0.14 5.25
N MET A 112 -12.29 0.77 4.25
CA MET A 112 -13.39 1.66 3.88
C MET A 112 -14.69 0.88 3.73
N ASP A 113 -15.72 1.21 4.55
CA ASP A 113 -16.98 0.47 4.53
C ASP A 113 -17.91 0.99 3.44
N PRO A 114 -18.15 0.21 2.36
CA PRO A 114 -19.06 0.61 1.29
C PRO A 114 -20.51 0.79 1.76
N HIS A 115 -20.90 0.16 2.86
CA HIS A 115 -22.23 0.32 3.42
C HIS A 115 -22.41 1.69 4.09
N ILE A 116 -21.42 2.15 4.86
CA ILE A 116 -21.41 3.50 5.41
C ILE A 116 -21.41 4.52 4.27
N LEU A 117 -20.59 4.31 3.25
CA LEU A 117 -20.51 5.20 2.10
C LEU A 117 -21.88 5.32 1.39
N GLN A 118 -22.61 4.23 1.22
CA GLN A 118 -23.97 4.23 0.68
C GLN A 118 -24.98 4.92 1.59
N MET A 119 -24.95 4.64 2.90
CA MET A 119 -25.91 5.21 3.85
C MET A 119 -25.75 6.72 4.05
N ARG A 120 -24.52 7.23 3.92
CA ARG A 120 -24.17 8.64 4.16
C ARG A 120 -23.71 9.35 2.87
N PHE A 121 -24.15 8.87 1.70
CA PHE A 121 -23.64 9.40 0.43
C PHE A 121 -23.92 10.90 0.27
N GLU A 122 -25.11 11.41 0.70
CA GLU A 122 -25.44 12.83 0.63
C GLU A 122 -24.53 13.74 1.47
N GLU A 123 -23.91 13.17 2.52
CA GLU A 123 -22.95 13.89 3.38
C GLU A 123 -21.51 13.75 2.85
N LEU A 124 -21.18 12.57 2.32
CA LEU A 124 -19.80 12.20 1.97
C LEU A 124 -19.45 12.52 0.51
N ILE A 125 -20.43 12.51 -0.40
CA ILE A 125 -20.22 12.74 -1.83
C ILE A 125 -20.88 14.05 -2.23
N SER A 126 -20.07 14.98 -2.72
CA SER A 126 -20.52 16.29 -3.25
C SER A 126 -20.21 16.40 -4.76
N PRO A 127 -20.71 17.43 -5.44
CA PRO A 127 -20.30 17.71 -6.83
C PRO A 127 -18.80 17.99 -7.01
N ARG A 128 -18.06 18.18 -5.90
CA ARG A 128 -16.60 18.36 -5.89
C ARG A 128 -15.84 17.06 -5.61
N THR A 129 -16.50 15.98 -5.26
CA THR A 129 -15.85 14.66 -5.03
C THR A 129 -15.39 14.09 -6.37
N ARG A 130 -14.10 13.79 -6.50
CA ARG A 130 -13.44 13.36 -7.75
C ARG A 130 -12.94 11.94 -7.72
N ALA A 131 -12.49 11.49 -6.56
CA ALA A 131 -11.87 10.18 -6.43
C ALA A 131 -12.17 9.54 -5.08
N MET A 132 -11.93 8.24 -5.01
CA MET A 132 -11.78 7.50 -3.77
C MET A 132 -10.45 6.76 -3.75
N ILE A 133 -9.88 6.62 -2.54
CA ILE A 133 -8.67 5.84 -2.30
C ILE A 133 -8.99 4.75 -1.27
N PRO A 134 -9.54 3.60 -1.69
CA PRO A 134 -9.66 2.43 -0.82
C PRO A 134 -8.26 1.93 -0.45
N VAL A 135 -8.07 1.59 0.84
CA VAL A 135 -6.81 1.07 1.37
C VAL A 135 -6.98 -0.41 1.70
N HIS A 136 -6.17 -1.25 1.08
CA HIS A 136 -6.12 -2.70 1.32
C HIS A 136 -5.27 -2.98 2.57
N LEU A 137 -5.85 -2.72 3.74
CA LEU A 137 -5.13 -2.67 5.00
C LEU A 137 -4.73 -4.07 5.49
N PHE A 138 -3.55 -4.18 6.09
CA PHE A 138 -2.97 -5.41 6.68
C PHE A 138 -2.80 -6.59 5.71
N GLY A 139 -2.99 -6.37 4.41
CA GLY A 139 -2.85 -7.40 3.39
C GLY A 139 -4.17 -8.00 2.89
N GLN A 140 -5.31 -7.40 3.23
CA GLN A 140 -6.62 -7.81 2.73
C GLN A 140 -7.17 -6.81 1.71
N PRO A 141 -7.65 -7.28 0.55
CA PRO A 141 -8.36 -6.43 -0.41
C PRO A 141 -9.68 -5.91 0.18
N CYS A 142 -10.00 -4.63 -0.06
CA CYS A 142 -11.31 -4.05 0.22
C CYS A 142 -12.44 -4.80 -0.50
N ASP A 143 -13.70 -4.53 -0.13
CA ASP A 143 -14.88 -4.95 -0.91
C ASP A 143 -14.93 -4.17 -2.24
N MET A 144 -13.96 -4.50 -3.13
CA MET A 144 -13.79 -3.77 -4.39
C MET A 144 -15.00 -3.89 -5.30
N VAL A 145 -15.76 -4.98 -5.22
CA VAL A 145 -16.99 -5.12 -6.03
C VAL A 145 -17.98 -4.01 -5.71
N LYS A 146 -18.24 -3.77 -4.41
CA LYS A 146 -19.19 -2.72 -4.00
C LYS A 146 -18.61 -1.32 -4.20
N LEU A 147 -17.34 -1.12 -3.85
CA LEU A 147 -16.68 0.19 -4.02
C LEU A 147 -16.65 0.63 -5.49
N MET A 148 -16.35 -0.29 -6.42
CA MET A 148 -16.36 0.02 -7.86
C MET A 148 -17.77 0.31 -8.40
N LEU A 149 -18.83 -0.28 -7.83
CA LEU A 149 -20.21 0.07 -8.19
C LEU A 149 -20.53 1.51 -7.77
N ILE A 150 -20.17 1.88 -6.54
CA ILE A 150 -20.34 3.25 -6.02
C ILE A 150 -19.52 4.25 -6.86
N ALA A 151 -18.26 3.93 -7.14
CA ALA A 151 -17.39 4.76 -7.96
C ALA A 151 -18.00 5.03 -9.34
N LYS A 152 -18.52 3.99 -9.98
CA LYS A 152 -19.20 4.10 -11.29
C LYS A 152 -20.46 4.95 -11.23
N GLU A 153 -21.31 4.76 -10.20
CA GLU A 153 -22.55 5.51 -10.00
C GLU A 153 -22.28 7.03 -9.86
N HIS A 154 -21.22 7.39 -9.16
CA HIS A 154 -20.86 8.77 -8.87
C HIS A 154 -19.74 9.33 -9.75
N ASN A 155 -19.31 8.61 -10.80
CA ASN A 155 -18.21 9.01 -11.70
C ASN A 155 -16.90 9.35 -10.97
N LEU A 156 -16.53 8.57 -9.94
CA LEU A 156 -15.30 8.75 -9.19
C LEU A 156 -14.17 7.93 -9.80
N CYS A 157 -12.99 8.54 -9.89
CA CYS A 157 -11.77 7.77 -10.12
C CYS A 157 -11.40 6.97 -8.88
N VAL A 158 -10.72 5.84 -9.06
CA VAL A 158 -10.31 4.95 -7.98
C VAL A 158 -8.81 4.74 -8.00
N ILE A 159 -8.15 5.08 -6.88
CA ILE A 159 -6.74 4.76 -6.63
C ILE A 159 -6.70 3.71 -5.53
N GLU A 160 -6.28 2.49 -5.84
CA GLU A 160 -6.10 1.45 -4.82
C GLU A 160 -4.81 1.73 -4.05
N ASP A 161 -4.91 2.05 -2.77
CA ASP A 161 -3.75 2.05 -1.87
C ASP A 161 -3.47 0.61 -1.44
N SER A 162 -2.63 -0.04 -2.21
CA SER A 162 -2.18 -1.43 -2.02
C SER A 162 -0.80 -1.50 -1.35
N CYS A 163 -0.38 -0.45 -0.64
CA CYS A 163 0.94 -0.43 0.01
C CYS A 163 1.13 -1.60 0.97
N GLU A 164 0.08 -2.05 1.62
CA GLU A 164 0.09 -3.19 2.56
C GLU A 164 -0.42 -4.51 1.95
N CYS A 165 -0.79 -4.52 0.66
CA CYS A 165 -1.43 -5.68 0.04
C CYS A 165 -0.89 -5.93 -1.37
N MET A 166 -0.18 -7.04 -1.58
CA MET A 166 0.40 -7.44 -2.87
C MET A 166 0.13 -8.90 -3.16
N PHE A 167 0.17 -9.27 -4.45
CA PHE A 167 0.18 -10.66 -4.94
C PHE A 167 -1.06 -11.47 -4.61
N VAL A 168 -2.16 -10.82 -4.33
CA VAL A 168 -3.44 -11.44 -3.99
C VAL A 168 -4.58 -10.86 -4.81
N ALA A 169 -5.67 -11.61 -4.90
CA ALA A 169 -6.83 -11.25 -5.69
C ALA A 169 -8.09 -11.12 -4.83
N SER A 170 -9.02 -10.29 -5.30
CA SER A 170 -10.41 -10.24 -4.88
C SER A 170 -11.26 -10.75 -6.05
N TYR A 171 -12.07 -11.79 -5.85
CA TYR A 171 -12.87 -12.44 -6.89
C TYR A 171 -12.11 -12.75 -8.18
N GLY A 172 -10.84 -13.19 -8.04
CA GLY A 172 -9.96 -13.56 -9.16
C GLY A 172 -9.28 -12.39 -9.89
N LYS A 173 -9.58 -11.16 -9.53
CA LYS A 173 -8.94 -9.95 -10.08
C LYS A 173 -7.90 -9.43 -9.09
N MET A 174 -6.67 -9.24 -9.56
CA MET A 174 -5.54 -8.84 -8.70
C MET A 174 -5.73 -7.43 -8.13
N VAL A 175 -5.30 -7.22 -6.89
CA VAL A 175 -5.20 -5.87 -6.31
C VAL A 175 -4.31 -4.99 -7.18
N GLY A 176 -4.63 -3.70 -7.25
CA GLY A 176 -3.94 -2.75 -8.13
C GLY A 176 -4.40 -2.78 -9.59
N SER A 177 -5.38 -3.63 -9.92
CA SER A 177 -5.99 -3.68 -11.26
C SER A 177 -7.48 -3.31 -11.29
N TRP A 178 -8.10 -3.09 -10.14
CA TRP A 178 -9.51 -2.76 -10.02
C TRP A 178 -9.83 -1.31 -10.39
N GLY A 179 -9.04 -0.39 -9.88
CA GLY A 179 -9.19 1.05 -10.10
C GLY A 179 -8.46 1.56 -11.34
N ASP A 180 -8.37 2.88 -11.43
CA ASP A 180 -7.60 3.58 -12.47
C ASP A 180 -6.10 3.43 -12.25
N VAL A 181 -5.67 3.41 -10.96
CA VAL A 181 -4.28 3.23 -10.53
C VAL A 181 -4.25 2.36 -9.27
N GLY A 182 -3.30 1.42 -9.19
CA GLY A 182 -2.93 0.74 -7.94
C GLY A 182 -1.57 1.22 -7.47
N CYS A 183 -1.38 1.46 -6.17
CA CYS A 183 -0.14 1.95 -5.60
C CYS A 183 0.38 1.01 -4.53
N PHE A 184 1.68 0.68 -4.60
CA PHE A 184 2.34 -0.30 -3.75
C PHE A 184 3.59 0.28 -3.12
N SER A 185 3.96 -0.20 -1.93
CA SER A 185 5.18 0.18 -1.25
C SER A 185 6.14 -1.00 -1.12
N THR A 186 7.41 -0.74 -1.35
CA THR A 186 8.49 -1.74 -1.19
C THR A 186 9.42 -1.38 -0.03
N TYR A 187 8.89 -0.66 0.98
CA TYR A 187 9.61 -0.36 2.22
C TYR A 187 9.94 -1.64 2.99
N VAL A 188 10.95 -1.59 3.87
CA VAL A 188 11.51 -2.74 4.58
C VAL A 188 10.51 -3.57 5.38
N ALA A 189 9.40 -3.01 5.82
CA ALA A 189 8.35 -3.72 6.57
C ALA A 189 7.28 -4.35 5.67
N HIS A 190 7.38 -4.24 4.34
CA HIS A 190 6.36 -4.68 3.39
C HIS A 190 6.65 -6.07 2.82
N LEU A 191 5.80 -6.52 1.88
CA LEU A 191 5.86 -7.87 1.29
C LEU A 191 7.03 -8.02 0.31
N LEU A 192 7.14 -7.11 -0.65
CA LEU A 192 8.31 -6.96 -1.53
C LEU A 192 9.18 -5.85 -0.93
N THR A 193 10.47 -6.13 -0.71
CA THR A 193 11.33 -5.22 0.05
C THR A 193 12.54 -4.77 -0.76
N THR A 194 12.65 -3.48 -1.00
CA THR A 194 13.80 -2.85 -1.68
C THR A 194 14.56 -1.86 -0.79
N GLY A 195 14.16 -1.77 0.49
CA GLY A 195 14.65 -0.78 1.45
C GLY A 195 13.80 0.49 1.42
N VAL A 196 13.75 1.18 0.31
CA VAL A 196 12.78 2.22 -0.04
C VAL A 196 12.29 1.96 -1.46
N GLY A 197 11.08 2.38 -1.78
CA GLY A 197 10.54 2.23 -3.13
C GLY A 197 9.03 2.15 -3.15
N GLY A 198 8.47 2.36 -4.33
CA GLY A 198 7.06 2.24 -4.62
C GLY A 198 6.81 1.89 -6.08
N ILE A 199 5.66 1.34 -6.35
CA ILE A 199 5.22 0.94 -7.68
C ILE A 199 3.79 1.41 -7.87
N ALA A 200 3.49 2.06 -8.99
CA ALA A 200 2.12 2.35 -9.41
C ALA A 200 1.76 1.53 -10.63
N THR A 201 0.59 0.90 -10.64
CA THR A 201 0.08 0.09 -11.77
C THR A 201 -1.14 0.74 -12.41
N THR A 202 -1.30 0.60 -13.71
CA THR A 202 -2.49 1.06 -14.43
C THR A 202 -2.67 0.30 -15.74
N ASN A 203 -3.91 0.28 -16.25
CA ASN A 203 -4.22 -0.21 -17.59
C ASN A 203 -4.34 0.91 -18.64
N VAL A 204 -4.21 2.18 -18.22
CA VAL A 204 -4.39 3.36 -19.09
C VAL A 204 -3.04 3.95 -19.47
N PRO A 205 -2.64 3.88 -20.77
CA PRO A 205 -1.34 4.39 -21.22
C PRO A 205 -1.10 5.86 -20.91
N GLU A 206 -2.14 6.69 -20.98
CA GLU A 206 -2.04 8.13 -20.69
C GLU A 206 -1.68 8.39 -19.22
N ILE A 207 -2.31 7.66 -18.29
CA ILE A 207 -2.01 7.74 -16.85
C ILE A 207 -0.58 7.28 -16.59
N ALA A 208 -0.16 6.14 -17.16
CA ALA A 208 1.21 5.63 -17.02
C ALA A 208 2.26 6.66 -17.49
N ASN A 209 2.05 7.26 -18.65
CA ASN A 209 2.94 8.28 -19.21
C ASN A 209 2.98 9.55 -18.34
N LYS A 210 1.82 9.99 -17.85
CA LYS A 210 1.75 11.15 -16.96
C LYS A 210 2.48 10.87 -15.64
N MET A 211 2.30 9.70 -15.03
CA MET A 211 3.02 9.30 -13.81
C MET A 211 4.54 9.25 -14.05
N ARG A 212 5.01 8.64 -15.18
CA ARG A 212 6.44 8.64 -15.54
C ARG A 212 7.00 10.05 -15.71
N SER A 213 6.24 10.95 -16.29
CA SER A 213 6.59 12.38 -16.39
C SER A 213 6.76 12.99 -15.00
N LEU A 214 5.76 12.82 -14.11
CA LEU A 214 5.72 13.41 -12.78
C LEU A 214 6.83 12.91 -11.85
N VAL A 215 7.17 11.62 -11.86
CA VAL A 215 8.31 11.10 -11.08
C VAL A 215 9.66 11.63 -11.57
N ASN A 216 9.71 12.16 -12.80
CA ASN A 216 10.90 12.72 -13.43
C ASN A 216 10.74 14.22 -13.74
N HIS A 217 10.40 15.01 -12.72
CA HIS A 217 10.29 16.47 -12.75
C HIS A 217 9.17 17.05 -13.65
N GLY A 218 8.22 16.26 -14.12
CA GLY A 218 7.21 16.69 -15.10
C GLY A 218 7.74 16.81 -16.52
N ARG A 219 8.77 16.04 -16.86
CA ARG A 219 9.47 16.04 -18.15
C ARG A 219 8.54 15.73 -19.31
N ASP A 220 8.79 16.34 -20.46
CA ASP A 220 8.14 15.98 -21.73
C ASP A 220 8.37 14.49 -22.06
N GLY A 221 7.32 13.80 -22.52
CA GLY A 221 7.35 12.37 -22.82
C GLY A 221 8.30 11.92 -23.93
N ILE A 222 8.93 12.88 -24.64
CA ILE A 222 9.87 12.55 -25.73
C ILE A 222 11.22 12.04 -25.22
N TYR A 223 11.58 12.33 -23.96
CA TYR A 223 12.84 11.92 -23.33
C TYR A 223 12.61 11.61 -21.84
N MET A 224 12.29 10.37 -21.54
CA MET A 224 12.01 9.89 -20.19
C MET A 224 13.17 9.12 -19.57
N SER A 225 13.97 8.46 -20.42
CA SER A 225 15.17 7.70 -20.08
C SER A 225 16.37 8.21 -20.84
N ILE A 226 17.59 7.99 -20.28
CA ILE A 226 18.85 8.37 -20.91
C ILE A 226 19.14 7.61 -22.22
N ASP A 227 18.34 6.59 -22.53
CA ASP A 227 18.47 5.79 -23.75
C ASP A 227 17.48 6.23 -24.85
N ASP A 228 16.56 7.15 -24.56
CA ASP A 228 15.49 7.53 -25.48
C ASP A 228 16.00 8.31 -26.70
N ASP A 229 17.26 8.71 -26.72
CA ASP A 229 17.95 9.32 -27.87
C ASP A 229 18.81 8.32 -28.69
N LYS A 230 18.92 7.06 -28.24
CA LYS A 230 19.74 6.05 -28.93
C LYS A 230 19.02 5.44 -30.13
N GLY A 231 19.75 5.28 -31.23
CA GLY A 231 19.22 4.59 -32.43
C GLY A 231 18.13 5.35 -33.19
N LEU A 232 17.94 6.64 -32.89
CA LEU A 232 16.95 7.48 -33.57
C LEU A 232 17.44 7.93 -34.96
N SER A 233 16.48 8.21 -35.87
CA SER A 233 16.79 8.94 -37.11
C SER A 233 17.23 10.38 -36.78
N GLU A 234 18.01 10.98 -37.68
CA GLU A 234 18.52 12.36 -37.50
C GLU A 234 17.42 13.38 -37.18
N LYS A 235 16.26 13.26 -37.83
CA LYS A 235 15.10 14.11 -37.60
C LYS A 235 14.56 13.98 -36.17
N LYS A 236 14.36 12.74 -35.71
CA LYS A 236 13.87 12.46 -34.34
C LYS A 236 14.89 12.85 -33.28
N LEU A 237 16.19 12.62 -33.53
CA LEU A 237 17.25 13.03 -32.61
C LEU A 237 17.26 14.57 -32.42
N LYS A 238 17.11 15.35 -33.51
CA LYS A 238 17.01 16.82 -33.41
C LYS A 238 15.79 17.25 -32.56
N GLU A 239 14.66 16.56 -32.71
CA GLU A 239 13.46 16.84 -31.90
C GLU A 239 13.69 16.52 -30.42
N VAL A 240 14.29 15.36 -30.10
CA VAL A 240 14.66 14.99 -28.72
C VAL A 240 15.63 16.03 -28.13
N ILE A 241 16.70 16.41 -28.85
CA ILE A 241 17.67 17.41 -28.40
C ILE A 241 16.97 18.75 -28.07
N ALA A 242 16.01 19.16 -28.88
CA ALA A 242 15.29 20.42 -28.68
C ALA A 242 14.35 20.39 -27.47
N ARG A 243 13.79 19.23 -27.12
CA ARG A 243 12.72 19.08 -26.12
C ARG A 243 13.14 18.35 -24.84
N ARG A 244 14.29 17.69 -24.78
CA ARG A 244 14.71 16.84 -23.63
C ARG A 244 14.80 17.57 -22.28
N PHE A 245 14.84 18.91 -22.27
CA PHE A 245 14.75 19.76 -21.07
C PHE A 245 13.47 20.60 -21.04
N GLN A 246 12.42 20.16 -21.72
CA GLN A 246 11.09 20.73 -21.61
C GLN A 246 10.33 20.00 -20.49
N PHE A 247 9.67 20.75 -19.64
CA PHE A 247 8.88 20.26 -18.52
C PHE A 247 7.45 20.77 -18.68
N ASN A 248 6.49 19.84 -18.74
CA ASN A 248 5.08 20.15 -19.04
C ASN A 248 4.21 20.17 -17.78
N SER A 249 4.76 19.74 -16.64
CA SER A 249 4.09 19.70 -15.33
C SER A 249 5.08 20.07 -14.23
N ILE A 250 4.55 20.50 -13.08
CA ILE A 250 5.34 20.62 -11.85
C ILE A 250 5.46 19.24 -11.24
N GLY A 251 6.55 18.56 -11.56
CA GLY A 251 6.80 17.18 -11.12
C GLY A 251 7.82 17.08 -10.00
N HIS A 252 8.24 15.85 -9.71
CA HIS A 252 9.08 15.49 -8.57
C HIS A 252 10.32 14.73 -9.01
N SER A 253 11.31 14.61 -8.13
CA SER A 253 12.44 13.69 -8.28
C SER A 253 12.19 12.43 -7.44
N TYR A 254 11.27 11.58 -7.88
CA TYR A 254 10.81 10.41 -7.15
C TYR A 254 11.28 9.08 -7.77
N ARG A 255 12.28 9.12 -8.62
CA ARG A 255 12.87 7.91 -9.24
C ARG A 255 13.56 7.02 -8.20
N ILE A 256 13.54 5.71 -8.44
CA ILE A 256 14.41 4.75 -7.76
C ILE A 256 15.71 4.55 -8.53
N THR A 257 16.68 3.85 -7.94
CA THR A 257 17.90 3.42 -8.62
C THR A 257 17.76 1.98 -9.14
N GLU A 258 18.73 1.54 -9.95
CA GLU A 258 18.81 0.14 -10.38
C GLU A 258 19.06 -0.82 -9.22
N LEU A 259 19.65 -0.35 -8.11
CA LEU A 259 19.92 -1.19 -6.94
C LEU A 259 18.63 -1.65 -6.27
N GLU A 260 17.69 -0.73 -6.01
CA GLU A 260 16.36 -1.09 -5.48
C GLU A 260 15.58 -1.96 -6.47
N ALA A 261 15.67 -1.65 -7.77
CA ALA A 261 15.01 -2.44 -8.80
C ALA A 261 15.56 -3.88 -8.87
N ALA A 262 16.87 -4.06 -8.77
CA ALA A 262 17.53 -5.37 -8.71
C ALA A 262 17.10 -6.19 -7.49
N LEU A 263 17.05 -5.55 -6.31
CA LEU A 263 16.54 -6.18 -5.09
C LEU A 263 15.08 -6.61 -5.22
N GLY A 264 14.24 -5.76 -5.81
CA GLY A 264 12.83 -6.05 -6.04
C GLY A 264 12.62 -7.20 -7.02
N LEU A 265 13.29 -7.16 -8.16
CA LEU A 265 13.19 -8.19 -9.20
C LEU A 265 13.62 -9.57 -8.69
N ALA A 266 14.68 -9.63 -7.88
CA ALA A 266 15.19 -10.87 -7.32
C ALA A 266 14.19 -11.61 -6.40
N GLN A 267 13.21 -10.90 -5.85
CA GLN A 267 12.18 -11.46 -4.95
C GLN A 267 10.93 -11.93 -5.69
N LEU A 268 10.72 -11.49 -6.94
CA LEU A 268 9.49 -11.81 -7.65
C LEU A 268 9.33 -13.30 -7.98
N ASP A 269 10.39 -14.10 -8.00
CA ASP A 269 10.26 -15.52 -8.26
C ASP A 269 9.63 -16.28 -7.09
N ASP A 270 9.85 -15.80 -5.86
CA ASP A 270 9.46 -16.48 -4.63
C ASP A 270 8.17 -15.94 -3.99
N TYR A 271 7.49 -14.95 -4.61
CA TYR A 271 6.34 -14.29 -3.98
C TYR A 271 5.21 -15.25 -3.59
N LYS A 272 4.97 -16.32 -4.38
CA LYS A 272 3.92 -17.31 -4.09
C LYS A 272 4.24 -18.08 -2.82
N SER A 273 5.46 -18.58 -2.70
CA SER A 273 5.95 -19.28 -1.50
C SER A 273 5.86 -18.39 -0.27
N MET A 274 6.21 -17.11 -0.41
CA MET A 274 6.08 -16.12 0.67
C MET A 274 4.62 -15.97 1.12
N ILE A 275 3.68 -15.79 0.19
CA ILE A 275 2.25 -15.65 0.51
C ILE A 275 1.70 -16.93 1.13
N ASP A 276 2.05 -18.11 0.61
CA ASP A 276 1.61 -19.40 1.15
C ASP A 276 2.08 -19.56 2.59
N LYS A 277 3.34 -19.22 2.89
CA LYS A 277 3.89 -19.32 4.24
C LYS A 277 3.20 -18.34 5.21
N ARG A 278 2.90 -17.13 4.80
CA ARG A 278 2.14 -16.15 5.60
C ARG A 278 0.71 -16.64 5.88
N ASN A 279 0.05 -17.24 4.90
CA ASN A 279 -1.26 -17.86 5.09
C ASN A 279 -1.22 -19.01 6.12
N ILE A 280 -0.22 -19.89 6.02
CA ILE A 280 -0.02 -20.98 7.00
C ILE A 280 0.22 -20.41 8.39
N ASN A 281 1.09 -19.40 8.53
CA ASN A 281 1.38 -18.77 9.81
C ASN A 281 0.14 -18.13 10.44
N ALA A 282 -0.64 -17.38 9.65
CA ALA A 282 -1.86 -16.74 10.11
C ALA A 282 -2.93 -17.76 10.53
N PHE A 283 -3.12 -18.83 9.76
CA PHE A 283 -4.02 -19.92 10.10
C PHE A 283 -3.61 -20.62 11.41
N THR A 284 -2.31 -20.89 11.57
CA THR A 284 -1.73 -21.52 12.77
C THR A 284 -1.96 -20.64 13.99
N LEU A 285 -1.61 -19.35 13.93
CA LEU A 285 -1.78 -18.40 15.03
C LEU A 285 -3.26 -18.25 15.40
N THR A 286 -4.15 -18.10 14.40
CA THR A 286 -5.60 -18.01 14.62
C THR A 286 -6.13 -19.27 15.34
N THR A 287 -5.67 -20.46 14.93
CA THR A 287 -6.07 -21.73 15.56
C THR A 287 -5.64 -21.80 17.02
N LYS A 288 -4.42 -21.35 17.32
CA LYS A 288 -3.88 -21.33 18.69
C LYS A 288 -4.61 -20.32 19.59
N LEU A 289 -5.03 -19.19 19.06
CA LEU A 289 -5.71 -18.12 19.82
C LEU A 289 -7.24 -18.24 19.87
N LYS A 290 -7.85 -19.19 19.14
CA LYS A 290 -9.30 -19.33 19.02
C LYS A 290 -10.05 -19.42 20.36
N HIS A 291 -9.42 -20.01 21.37
CA HIS A 291 -10.01 -20.17 22.72
C HIS A 291 -10.17 -18.83 23.45
N LEU A 292 -9.48 -17.77 23.03
CA LEU A 292 -9.55 -16.42 23.59
C LEU A 292 -10.63 -15.53 22.93
N GLY A 293 -11.56 -16.11 22.18
CA GLY A 293 -12.60 -15.36 21.44
C GLY A 293 -13.54 -14.48 22.29
N ASN A 294 -13.60 -14.71 23.61
CA ASN A 294 -14.30 -13.83 24.54
C ASN A 294 -13.51 -12.54 24.87
N HIS A 295 -12.22 -12.53 24.63
CA HIS A 295 -11.29 -11.42 24.93
C HIS A 295 -10.77 -10.74 23.68
N LEU A 296 -10.69 -11.48 22.56
CA LEU A 296 -10.07 -11.01 21.31
C LEU A 296 -10.99 -11.22 20.12
N GLN A 297 -11.06 -10.21 19.24
CA GLN A 297 -11.45 -10.44 17.85
C GLN A 297 -10.19 -10.71 17.04
N LEU A 298 -10.14 -11.90 16.47
CA LEU A 298 -9.06 -12.31 15.55
C LEU A 298 -9.41 -11.94 14.10
N PRO A 299 -8.41 -11.73 13.23
CA PRO A 299 -8.67 -11.37 11.85
C PRO A 299 -9.36 -12.50 11.08
N SER A 300 -10.13 -12.11 10.08
CA SER A 300 -10.81 -13.02 9.16
C SER A 300 -10.59 -12.61 7.71
N VAL A 301 -10.71 -13.56 6.80
CA VAL A 301 -10.61 -13.31 5.36
C VAL A 301 -12.01 -13.05 4.81
N ARG A 302 -12.21 -11.93 4.12
CA ARG A 302 -13.46 -11.59 3.43
C ARG A 302 -13.75 -12.63 2.34
N PHE A 303 -14.99 -13.05 2.24
CA PHE A 303 -15.41 -13.99 1.19
C PHE A 303 -15.07 -13.47 -0.20
N GLY A 304 -14.50 -14.33 -1.03
CA GLY A 304 -14.03 -13.99 -2.37
C GLY A 304 -12.64 -13.36 -2.45
N ASN A 305 -12.02 -13.03 -1.31
CA ASN A 305 -10.67 -12.45 -1.25
C ASN A 305 -9.62 -13.53 -0.91
N GLN A 306 -8.42 -13.33 -1.44
CA GLN A 306 -7.18 -13.86 -0.88
C GLN A 306 -6.62 -12.83 0.12
N HIS A 307 -5.67 -13.24 0.97
CA HIS A 307 -5.04 -12.37 1.95
C HIS A 307 -3.51 -12.52 1.89
N SER A 308 -2.79 -11.42 1.82
CA SER A 308 -1.31 -11.46 1.80
C SER A 308 -0.68 -11.46 3.19
N TRP A 309 -1.48 -11.22 4.22
CA TRP A 309 -1.05 -11.21 5.63
C TRP A 309 0.21 -10.38 5.85
N MET A 310 0.15 -9.11 5.48
CA MET A 310 1.25 -8.21 5.80
C MET A 310 1.46 -8.15 7.31
N MET A 311 0.37 -8.00 8.06
CA MET A 311 0.32 -7.98 9.52
C MET A 311 -0.83 -8.86 10.02
N TYR A 312 -0.82 -9.17 11.33
CA TYR A 312 -1.88 -9.92 12.01
C TYR A 312 -2.61 -8.99 12.99
N PRO A 313 -3.72 -8.35 12.57
CA PRO A 313 -4.47 -7.42 13.39
C PRO A 313 -5.29 -8.12 14.47
N ILE A 314 -5.37 -7.54 15.65
CA ILE A 314 -6.12 -8.05 16.81
C ILE A 314 -6.90 -6.89 17.45
N ILE A 315 -8.16 -7.11 17.80
CA ILE A 315 -8.92 -6.22 18.67
C ILE A 315 -8.98 -6.85 20.06
N ALA A 316 -8.42 -6.19 21.06
CA ALA A 316 -8.52 -6.59 22.46
C ALA A 316 -9.71 -5.89 23.13
N PHE A 317 -10.68 -6.67 23.58
CA PHE A 317 -11.89 -6.13 24.22
C PHE A 317 -11.61 -5.58 25.62
N ASP A 318 -12.58 -4.86 26.18
CA ASP A 318 -12.62 -4.41 27.59
C ASP A 318 -11.42 -3.55 28.05
N GLY A 319 -10.85 -2.75 27.13
CA GLY A 319 -9.75 -1.83 27.44
C GLY A 319 -8.42 -2.53 27.72
N GLN A 320 -8.26 -3.77 27.32
CA GLN A 320 -7.06 -4.58 27.59
C GLN A 320 -5.89 -4.30 26.65
N LYS A 321 -6.09 -3.54 25.56
CA LYS A 321 -5.05 -3.28 24.54
C LYS A 321 -3.74 -2.80 25.16
N GLN A 322 -3.77 -1.73 25.95
CA GLN A 322 -2.54 -1.12 26.50
C GLN A 322 -1.75 -2.14 27.34
N GLY A 323 -2.41 -2.80 28.31
CA GLY A 323 -1.72 -3.77 29.16
C GLY A 323 -1.21 -4.98 28.38
N LEU A 324 -1.96 -5.45 27.39
CA LEU A 324 -1.54 -6.57 26.53
C LEU A 324 -0.32 -6.19 25.67
N THR A 325 -0.35 -5.04 25.00
CA THR A 325 0.78 -4.60 24.16
C THR A 325 2.04 -4.34 25.00
N GLU A 326 1.94 -3.68 26.16
CA GLU A 326 3.07 -3.50 27.09
C GLU A 326 3.66 -4.85 27.54
N PHE A 327 2.80 -5.83 27.83
CA PHE A 327 3.24 -7.17 28.21
C PHE A 327 3.94 -7.90 27.06
N LEU A 328 3.42 -7.82 25.83
CA LEU A 328 4.02 -8.43 24.63
C LEU A 328 5.38 -7.81 24.31
N GLU A 329 5.49 -6.49 24.32
CA GLU A 329 6.74 -5.75 24.09
C GLU A 329 7.81 -6.11 25.16
N ALA A 330 7.40 -6.22 26.43
CA ALA A 330 8.30 -6.66 27.52
C ALA A 330 8.80 -8.10 27.32
N ASN A 331 8.06 -8.93 26.60
CA ASN A 331 8.44 -10.29 26.23
C ASN A 331 9.09 -10.40 24.83
N GLY A 332 9.44 -9.26 24.20
CA GLY A 332 10.16 -9.22 22.94
C GLY A 332 9.28 -9.54 21.71
N ILE A 333 7.98 -9.37 21.81
CA ILE A 333 7.03 -9.45 20.71
C ILE A 333 6.64 -8.01 20.32
N GLU A 334 7.11 -7.56 19.17
CA GLU A 334 6.86 -6.22 18.67
C GLU A 334 5.38 -6.05 18.29
N THR A 335 4.78 -4.94 18.74
CA THR A 335 3.40 -4.58 18.45
C THR A 335 3.34 -3.21 17.77
N ARG A 336 2.26 -2.92 17.06
CA ARG A 336 1.97 -1.60 16.50
C ARG A 336 0.50 -1.28 16.63
N ASP A 337 0.20 0.00 16.82
CA ASP A 337 -1.16 0.51 16.80
C ASP A 337 -1.75 0.53 15.40
N MET A 338 -3.05 0.30 15.32
CA MET A 338 -3.84 0.67 14.15
C MET A 338 -4.05 2.18 14.16
N LEU A 339 -3.78 2.88 13.06
CA LEU A 339 -3.61 4.32 12.98
C LEU A 339 -4.87 5.05 12.48
N PRO A 340 -5.87 5.36 13.32
CA PRO A 340 -6.97 6.22 12.93
C PRO A 340 -6.49 7.65 12.70
N LEU A 341 -6.82 8.20 11.53
CA LEU A 341 -6.39 9.55 11.11
C LEU A 341 -6.92 10.64 12.02
N VAL A 342 -8.15 10.47 12.52
CA VAL A 342 -8.84 11.47 13.35
C VAL A 342 -8.13 11.78 14.66
N ASN A 343 -7.27 10.86 15.14
CA ASN A 343 -6.53 11.00 16.40
C ASN A 343 -5.07 11.42 16.19
N GLN A 344 -4.64 11.59 14.94
CA GLN A 344 -3.26 12.01 14.66
C GLN A 344 -3.07 13.51 14.95
N PRO A 345 -2.06 13.89 15.73
CA PRO A 345 -1.83 15.28 16.12
C PRO A 345 -1.70 16.26 14.95
N CYS A 346 -1.17 15.80 13.80
CA CYS A 346 -0.99 16.63 12.61
C CYS A 346 -2.33 17.04 11.95
N TYR A 347 -3.42 16.35 12.25
CA TYR A 347 -4.77 16.62 11.71
C TYR A 347 -5.72 17.22 12.75
N LYS A 348 -5.20 17.66 13.89
CA LYS A 348 -6.04 18.23 14.98
C LYS A 348 -6.93 19.36 14.46
N GLY A 349 -8.25 19.18 14.64
CA GLY A 349 -9.27 20.15 14.21
C GLY A 349 -9.66 20.04 12.72
N MET A 350 -9.10 19.11 11.96
CA MET A 350 -9.50 18.87 10.57
C MET A 350 -10.80 18.06 10.47
N TRP A 351 -10.95 17.09 11.36
CA TRP A 351 -12.14 16.25 11.46
C TRP A 351 -12.63 16.23 12.90
N ASP A 352 -13.94 15.99 13.07
CA ASP A 352 -14.58 15.75 14.35
C ASP A 352 -14.48 14.24 14.69
N PRO A 353 -13.68 13.84 15.69
CA PRO A 353 -13.48 12.42 16.01
C PRO A 353 -14.78 11.68 16.38
N ASP A 354 -15.77 12.38 16.95
CA ASP A 354 -17.02 11.77 17.40
C ASP A 354 -17.89 11.27 16.23
N LYS A 355 -17.60 11.68 15.01
CA LYS A 355 -18.27 11.20 13.79
C LYS A 355 -17.75 9.85 13.27
N TYR A 356 -16.66 9.32 13.84
CA TYR A 356 -15.97 8.11 13.38
C TYR A 356 -15.85 7.09 14.52
N GLU A 357 -17.01 6.63 15.00
CA GLU A 357 -17.10 5.76 16.19
C GLU A 357 -16.30 4.46 16.02
N ARG A 358 -16.28 3.90 14.80
CA ARG A 358 -15.57 2.66 14.51
C ARG A 358 -14.04 2.88 14.51
N ALA A 359 -13.55 3.96 13.92
CA ALA A 359 -12.16 4.34 14.02
C ALA A 359 -11.72 4.56 15.47
N GLN A 360 -12.57 5.20 16.30
CA GLN A 360 -12.31 5.38 17.73
C GLN A 360 -12.27 4.05 18.49
N LEU A 361 -13.14 3.08 18.15
CA LEU A 361 -13.09 1.75 18.74
C LEU A 361 -11.77 1.03 18.38
N ILE A 362 -11.38 1.09 17.11
CA ILE A 362 -10.13 0.51 16.62
C ILE A 362 -8.91 1.16 17.33
N ASP A 363 -8.91 2.48 17.54
CA ASP A 363 -7.85 3.16 18.28
C ASP A 363 -7.69 2.63 19.70
N ARG A 364 -8.82 2.49 20.41
CA ARG A 364 -8.82 2.01 21.80
C ARG A 364 -8.47 0.55 21.97
N CYS A 365 -8.80 -0.30 20.98
CA CYS A 365 -8.80 -1.75 21.12
C CYS A 365 -7.87 -2.46 20.12
N GLY A 366 -7.50 -1.82 19.01
CA GLY A 366 -6.80 -2.44 17.89
C GLY A 366 -5.28 -2.30 17.95
N PHE A 367 -4.59 -3.40 17.72
CA PHE A 367 -3.15 -3.45 17.49
C PHE A 367 -2.81 -4.59 16.53
N TYR A 368 -1.57 -4.71 16.09
CA TYR A 368 -1.13 -5.84 15.28
C TYR A 368 0.25 -6.35 15.69
N VAL A 369 0.49 -7.62 15.36
CA VAL A 369 1.77 -8.31 15.52
C VAL A 369 2.29 -8.78 14.16
N GLY A 370 3.57 -9.15 14.10
CA GLY A 370 4.18 -9.74 12.90
C GLY A 370 3.64 -11.13 12.58
N ILE A 371 3.50 -11.43 11.29
CA ILE A 371 3.08 -12.74 10.77
C ILE A 371 3.89 -13.12 9.52
N HIS A 372 5.11 -12.65 9.43
CA HIS A 372 5.95 -12.77 8.25
C HIS A 372 6.42 -14.23 7.99
N GLN A 373 6.87 -14.47 6.77
CA GLN A 373 7.26 -15.79 6.26
C GLN A 373 8.45 -16.45 6.98
N GLU A 374 9.27 -15.69 7.69
CA GLU A 374 10.42 -16.20 8.42
C GLU A 374 10.06 -16.73 9.84
N LEU A 375 8.83 -16.50 10.31
CA LEU A 375 8.37 -17.08 11.56
C LEU A 375 8.22 -18.59 11.41
N ASN A 376 8.75 -19.33 12.39
CA ASN A 376 8.59 -20.77 12.50
C ASN A 376 7.48 -21.14 13.51
N GLU A 377 7.20 -22.42 13.69
CA GLU A 377 6.15 -22.89 14.60
C GLU A 377 6.41 -22.49 16.05
N ASP A 378 7.67 -22.57 16.51
CA ASP A 378 8.06 -22.17 17.87
C ASP A 378 7.86 -20.66 18.11
N ASP A 379 7.96 -19.81 17.06
CA ASP A 379 7.67 -18.38 17.16
C ASP A 379 6.17 -18.13 17.32
N LEU A 380 5.35 -18.85 16.56
CA LEU A 380 3.89 -18.77 16.64
C LEU A 380 3.36 -19.33 17.98
N ASP A 381 3.97 -20.41 18.49
CA ASP A 381 3.67 -20.93 19.81
C ASP A 381 3.98 -19.91 20.90
N TYR A 382 5.14 -19.28 20.82
CA TYR A 382 5.54 -18.26 21.76
C TYR A 382 4.62 -17.04 21.76
N ILE A 383 4.21 -16.55 20.58
CA ILE A 383 3.23 -15.45 20.49
C ILE A 383 1.91 -15.86 21.14
N ALA A 384 1.40 -17.05 20.81
CA ALA A 384 0.13 -17.53 21.34
C ALA A 384 0.18 -17.79 22.86
N GLU A 385 1.27 -18.36 23.35
CA GLU A 385 1.53 -18.59 24.79
C GLU A 385 1.53 -17.25 25.55
N LYS A 386 2.26 -16.25 25.08
CA LYS A 386 2.32 -14.95 25.77
C LYS A 386 0.99 -14.21 25.77
N ILE A 387 0.23 -14.28 24.69
CA ILE A 387 -1.13 -13.74 24.66
C ILE A 387 -2.02 -14.49 25.67
N GLY A 388 -1.95 -15.84 25.72
CA GLY A 388 -2.69 -16.66 26.68
C GLY A 388 -2.33 -16.35 28.13
N GLU A 389 -1.03 -16.35 28.48
CA GLU A 389 -0.53 -16.00 29.83
C GLU A 389 -1.07 -14.68 30.36
N TYR A 390 -1.20 -13.66 29.50
CA TYR A 390 -1.74 -12.37 29.89
C TYR A 390 -3.20 -12.47 30.36
N TYR A 391 -4.00 -13.32 29.75
CA TYR A 391 -5.41 -13.49 30.14
C TYR A 391 -5.60 -14.53 31.28
N ASP A 392 -4.76 -15.57 31.35
CA ASP A 392 -4.80 -16.57 32.42
C ASP A 392 -4.32 -16.02 33.77
N GLY A 393 -3.51 -14.95 33.76
CA GLY A 393 -3.00 -14.26 34.94
C GLY A 393 -3.96 -13.23 35.56
N LYS A 394 -5.16 -13.06 34.96
CA LYS A 394 -6.20 -12.14 35.38
C LYS A 394 -7.45 -12.86 35.87
#